data_e8c4270a14a124859cf2f6fa1c140313
#
_entry.id   e8c4270a14a124859cf2f6fa1c140313
#
_cell.length_a   1.000
_cell.length_b   1.000
_cell.length_c   1.000
_cell.angle_alpha   90.00
_cell.angle_beta   90.00
_cell.angle_gamma   90.00
#
_symmetry.space_group_name_H-M   'P 1'
#
loop_
_entity.id
_entity.type
_entity.pdbx_description
1 polymer ?
#
loop_
_entity_poly.entity_id
_entity_poly.type
_entity_poly.pdbx_seq_one_letter_code
_entity_poly.pdbx_strand_id
1 'polypeptide(L)'
;MLTNTRQKLKIFGSASGPAIIEAVKASGEPPVPPMRALYDQQNVTTNSTAEFWDMCQKRHEYQEAYAAYWRQMDGCSASGRPIDGVILPVAPTTAVRAGEFHYFAYSAIANVLDLPAAVFPVPQGSNAYAGNEDALGRLSEMDNVVNDSCEL
;
A
#
# COMPACT_ATOMS: atom_id res chain seq x y z
N MET A 1 0.20 13.83 10.74
CA MET A 1 0.37 13.39 9.36
C MET A 1 0.90 11.96 9.38
N LEU A 2 0.16 10.99 8.84
CA LEU A 2 0.61 9.59 8.76
C LEU A 2 1.67 9.48 7.64
N THR A 3 2.85 9.99 7.91
CA THR A 3 3.94 10.09 6.93
C THR A 3 4.82 8.83 6.87
N ASN A 4 4.56 7.84 7.72
CA ASN A 4 5.45 6.69 7.83
C ASN A 4 4.73 5.38 7.46
N THR A 5 5.25 4.68 6.47
CA THR A 5 4.82 3.34 6.03
C THR A 5 4.72 2.35 7.21
N ARG A 6 5.59 2.48 8.22
CA ARG A 6 5.53 1.67 9.45
C ARG A 6 4.24 1.85 10.24
N GLN A 7 3.64 3.04 10.27
CA GLN A 7 2.37 3.26 10.98
C GLN A 7 1.18 2.63 10.23
N LYS A 8 1.21 2.68 8.89
CA LYS A 8 0.20 2.01 8.05
C LYS A 8 0.24 0.50 8.27
N LEU A 9 1.44 -0.09 8.30
CA LEU A 9 1.65 -1.52 8.55
C LEU A 9 1.20 -1.93 9.96
N LYS A 10 1.37 -1.09 10.98
CA LYS A 10 0.88 -1.36 12.33
C LYS A 10 -0.64 -1.47 12.39
N ILE A 11 -1.38 -0.66 11.64
CA ILE A 11 -2.84 -0.76 11.57
C ILE A 11 -3.26 -2.10 10.96
N PHE A 12 -2.63 -2.52 9.88
CA PHE A 12 -2.92 -3.82 9.26
C PHE A 12 -2.54 -5.01 10.16
N GLY A 13 -1.42 -4.92 10.87
CA GLY A 13 -0.93 -5.99 11.74
C GLY A 13 -1.63 -6.08 13.09
N SER A 14 -2.23 -4.99 13.57
CA SER A 14 -2.69 -4.88 14.97
C SER A 14 -3.96 -5.68 15.30
N ALA A 15 -4.85 -5.85 14.32
CA ALA A 15 -6.17 -6.40 14.58
C ALA A 15 -6.32 -7.89 14.24
N SER A 16 -5.47 -8.46 13.41
CA SER A 16 -5.73 -9.76 12.80
C SER A 16 -4.55 -10.73 12.80
N GLY A 17 -3.38 -10.31 13.25
CA GLY A 17 -2.17 -11.14 13.20
C GLY A 17 -2.34 -12.52 13.84
N PRO A 18 -2.72 -12.63 15.13
CA PRO A 18 -2.90 -13.94 15.79
C PRO A 18 -3.99 -14.77 15.15
N ALA A 19 -5.14 -14.19 14.84
CA ALA A 19 -6.28 -14.90 14.25
C ALA A 19 -5.95 -15.44 12.86
N ILE A 20 -5.23 -14.68 12.04
CA ILE A 20 -4.80 -15.13 10.71
C ILE A 20 -3.77 -16.25 10.82
N ILE A 21 -2.81 -16.13 11.75
CA ILE A 21 -1.83 -17.19 11.99
C ILE A 21 -2.51 -18.49 12.41
N GLU A 22 -3.50 -18.41 13.29
CA GLU A 22 -4.28 -19.59 13.71
C GLU A 22 -5.07 -20.20 12.54
N ALA A 23 -5.72 -19.36 11.72
CA ALA A 23 -6.46 -19.81 10.54
C ALA A 23 -5.53 -20.50 9.51
N VAL A 24 -4.37 -19.93 9.23
CA VAL A 24 -3.36 -20.54 8.35
C VAL A 24 -2.85 -21.86 8.91
N LYS A 25 -2.57 -21.92 10.21
CA LYS A 25 -2.18 -23.20 10.86
C LYS A 25 -3.28 -24.24 10.78
N ALA A 26 -4.53 -23.85 10.97
CA ALA A 26 -5.67 -24.76 10.91
C ALA A 26 -5.93 -25.29 9.50
N SER A 27 -5.64 -24.50 8.45
CA SER A 27 -5.76 -24.95 7.05
C SER A 27 -4.71 -25.98 6.65
N GLY A 28 -3.57 -26.02 7.35
CA GLY A 28 -2.42 -26.85 6.96
C GLY A 28 -1.67 -26.34 5.71
N GLU A 29 -2.07 -25.20 5.14
CA GLU A 29 -1.41 -24.62 3.98
C GLU A 29 -0.19 -23.79 4.39
N PRO A 30 0.90 -23.83 3.63
CA PRO A 30 2.03 -22.94 3.88
C PRO A 30 1.64 -21.49 3.57
N PRO A 31 2.00 -20.50 4.41
CA PRO A 31 1.73 -19.11 4.13
C PRO A 31 2.48 -18.68 2.87
N VAL A 32 1.81 -17.92 2.01
CA VAL A 32 2.43 -17.34 0.80
C VAL A 32 3.62 -16.45 1.17
N PRO A 33 4.72 -16.49 0.42
CA PRO A 33 5.97 -15.82 0.78
C PRO A 33 5.83 -14.34 1.19
N PRO A 34 5.09 -13.48 0.46
CA PRO A 34 4.93 -12.09 0.86
C PRO A 34 4.21 -11.89 2.20
N MET A 35 3.37 -12.86 2.58
CA MET A 35 2.61 -12.78 3.83
C MET A 35 3.41 -13.29 5.03
N ARG A 36 4.46 -14.09 4.81
CA ARG A 36 5.30 -14.60 5.93
C ARG A 36 5.87 -13.47 6.76
N ALA A 37 6.42 -12.44 6.13
CA ALA A 37 7.01 -11.30 6.83
C ALA A 37 5.99 -10.49 7.64
N LEU A 38 4.72 -10.47 7.20
CA LEU A 38 3.64 -9.77 7.90
C LEU A 38 3.07 -10.57 9.07
N TYR A 39 3.08 -11.91 8.96
CA TYR A 39 2.45 -12.83 9.92
C TYR A 39 3.45 -13.73 10.63
N ASP A 40 4.74 -13.48 10.52
CA ASP A 40 5.72 -14.14 11.37
C ASP A 40 5.41 -13.78 12.82
N GLN A 41 5.27 -14.80 13.67
CA GLN A 41 4.95 -14.63 15.09
C GLN A 41 5.92 -13.70 15.82
N GLN A 42 7.15 -13.59 15.34
CA GLN A 42 8.17 -12.72 15.91
C GLN A 42 7.92 -11.22 15.61
N ASN A 43 7.14 -10.94 14.55
CA ASN A 43 6.83 -9.57 14.12
C ASN A 43 5.41 -9.11 14.50
N VAL A 44 4.59 -9.99 15.07
CA VAL A 44 3.24 -9.65 15.54
C VAL A 44 3.36 -8.89 16.85
N THR A 45 3.22 -7.57 16.77
CA THR A 45 3.11 -6.71 17.96
C THR A 45 1.67 -6.74 18.47
N THR A 46 1.49 -7.21 19.70
CA THR A 46 0.22 -7.06 20.39
C THR A 46 0.10 -5.63 20.88
N ASN A 47 -0.82 -4.88 20.30
CA ASN A 47 -1.10 -3.53 20.79
C ASN A 47 -2.09 -3.59 21.97
N SER A 48 -1.92 -2.71 22.94
CA SER A 48 -2.93 -2.49 23.96
C SER A 48 -4.18 -1.85 23.31
N THR A 49 -5.31 -1.96 23.99
CA THR A 49 -6.56 -1.32 23.54
C THR A 49 -6.38 0.20 23.38
N ALA A 50 -5.62 0.82 24.26
CA ALA A 50 -5.35 2.28 24.19
C ALA A 50 -4.54 2.64 22.93
N GLU A 51 -3.51 1.87 22.60
CA GLU A 51 -2.73 2.07 21.39
C GLU A 51 -3.56 1.84 20.11
N PHE A 52 -4.44 0.84 20.14
CA PHE A 52 -5.35 0.59 19.03
C PHE A 52 -6.31 1.76 18.81
N TRP A 53 -6.91 2.30 19.88
CA TRP A 53 -7.76 3.50 19.81
C TRP A 53 -7.01 4.72 19.30
N ASP A 54 -5.78 4.96 19.76
CA ASP A 54 -4.94 6.05 19.25
C ASP A 54 -4.65 5.91 17.76
N MET A 55 -4.40 4.70 17.27
CA MET A 55 -4.24 4.45 15.83
C MET A 55 -5.52 4.70 15.04
N CYS A 56 -6.67 4.30 15.55
CA CYS A 56 -7.97 4.56 14.94
C CYS A 56 -8.25 6.08 14.86
N GLN A 57 -7.96 6.81 15.93
CA GLN A 57 -8.12 8.26 15.97
C GLN A 57 -7.23 8.96 14.94
N LYS A 58 -5.94 8.59 14.87
CA LYS A 58 -5.01 9.13 13.87
C LYS A 58 -5.41 8.80 12.42
N ARG A 59 -5.97 7.61 12.21
CA ARG A 59 -6.52 7.26 10.90
C ARG A 59 -7.69 8.16 10.55
N HIS A 60 -8.62 8.38 11.47
CA HIS A 60 -9.77 9.25 11.26
C HIS A 60 -9.36 10.69 10.95
N GLU A 61 -8.45 11.26 11.74
CA GLU A 61 -7.90 12.60 11.48
C GLU A 61 -7.26 12.73 10.09
N TYR A 62 -6.57 11.66 9.65
CA TYR A 62 -5.99 11.63 8.31
C TYR A 62 -7.07 11.58 7.22
N GLN A 63 -8.13 10.80 7.40
CA GLN A 63 -9.28 10.73 6.50
C GLN A 63 -9.98 12.08 6.38
N GLU A 64 -10.23 12.75 7.51
CA GLU A 64 -10.83 14.09 7.54
C GLU A 64 -9.96 15.14 6.82
N ALA A 65 -8.66 15.15 7.10
CA ALA A 65 -7.72 16.05 6.43
C ALA A 65 -7.67 15.81 4.92
N TYR A 66 -7.70 14.54 4.49
CA TYR A 66 -7.74 14.20 3.07
C TYR A 66 -9.05 14.63 2.42
N ALA A 67 -10.19 14.40 3.07
CA ALA A 67 -11.49 14.83 2.58
C ALA A 67 -11.61 16.38 2.51
N ALA A 68 -11.00 17.09 3.44
CA ALA A 68 -10.92 18.54 3.39
C ALA A 68 -10.05 19.03 2.21
N TYR A 69 -8.90 18.38 2.00
CA TYR A 69 -8.05 18.66 0.84
C TYR A 69 -8.78 18.39 -0.48
N TRP A 70 -9.49 17.26 -0.57
CA TRP A 70 -10.30 16.92 -1.75
C TRP A 70 -11.31 18.00 -2.09
N ARG A 71 -12.05 18.50 -1.10
CA ARG A 71 -13.03 19.59 -1.29
C ARG A 71 -12.37 20.90 -1.74
N GLN A 72 -11.13 21.18 -1.32
CA GLN A 72 -10.40 22.38 -1.76
C GLN A 72 -10.03 22.34 -3.26
N MET A 73 -9.96 21.14 -3.84
CA MET A 73 -9.65 20.99 -5.25
C MET A 73 -10.82 21.29 -6.20
N ASP A 74 -12.03 21.49 -5.68
CA ASP A 74 -13.23 21.79 -6.48
C ASP A 74 -13.06 23.01 -7.39
N GLY A 75 -12.35 24.04 -6.94
CA GLY A 75 -12.04 25.23 -7.74
C GLY A 75 -10.78 25.16 -8.60
N CYS A 76 -10.01 24.07 -8.49
CA CYS A 76 -8.70 23.95 -9.15
C CYS A 76 -8.73 23.10 -10.43
N SER A 77 -9.86 22.41 -10.70
CA SER A 77 -9.98 21.60 -11.91
C SER A 77 -10.19 22.49 -13.15
N ALA A 78 -9.64 22.10 -14.29
CA ALA A 78 -9.80 22.82 -15.55
C ALA A 78 -11.27 22.90 -16.01
N SER A 79 -12.12 22.01 -15.56
CA SER A 79 -13.55 21.97 -15.84
C SER A 79 -14.40 22.81 -14.89
N GLY A 80 -13.82 23.33 -13.80
CA GLY A 80 -14.55 24.01 -12.72
C GLY A 80 -15.48 23.08 -11.91
N ARG A 81 -15.36 21.76 -12.09
CA ARG A 81 -16.13 20.74 -11.39
C ARG A 81 -15.29 20.04 -10.33
N PRO A 82 -15.91 19.46 -9.30
CA PRO A 82 -15.22 18.58 -8.36
C PRO A 82 -14.44 17.46 -9.07
N ILE A 83 -13.37 17.00 -8.45
CA ILE A 83 -12.59 15.85 -8.93
C ILE A 83 -13.43 14.58 -8.71
N ASP A 84 -13.62 13.80 -9.77
CA ASP A 84 -14.40 12.56 -9.71
C ASP A 84 -13.59 11.37 -9.15
N GLY A 85 -12.26 11.40 -9.31
CA GLY A 85 -11.40 10.32 -8.85
C GLY A 85 -9.91 10.62 -8.99
N VAL A 86 -9.09 9.72 -8.47
CA VAL A 86 -7.62 9.76 -8.59
C VAL A 86 -7.15 8.50 -9.27
N ILE A 87 -6.29 8.64 -10.26
CA ILE A 87 -5.62 7.51 -10.91
C ILE A 87 -4.25 7.36 -10.28
N LEU A 88 -3.97 6.18 -9.77
CA LEU A 88 -2.71 5.83 -9.11
C LEU A 88 -2.15 4.54 -9.70
N PRO A 89 -0.83 4.36 -9.74
CA PRO A 89 -0.25 3.06 -10.01
C PRO A 89 -0.61 2.08 -8.88
N VAL A 90 -0.88 0.83 -9.22
CA VAL A 90 -1.12 -0.24 -8.22
C VAL A 90 0.20 -0.64 -7.56
N ALA A 91 1.25 -0.70 -8.36
CA ALA A 91 2.60 -1.11 -7.96
C ALA A 91 3.65 -0.23 -8.65
N PRO A 92 4.87 -0.16 -8.13
CA PRO A 92 5.97 0.58 -8.74
C PRO A 92 6.51 -0.11 -10.00
N THR A 93 6.20 -1.38 -10.20
CA THR A 93 6.67 -2.23 -11.30
C THR A 93 5.51 -2.73 -12.14
N THR A 94 5.77 -3.06 -13.40
CA THR A 94 4.78 -3.60 -14.33
C THR A 94 4.47 -5.06 -14.05
N ALA A 95 5.48 -5.85 -13.68
CA ALA A 95 5.35 -7.25 -13.31
C ALA A 95 6.43 -7.63 -12.29
N VAL A 96 6.12 -8.59 -11.45
CA VAL A 96 7.05 -9.21 -10.51
C VAL A 96 6.87 -10.71 -10.52
N ARG A 97 7.90 -11.45 -10.17
CA ARG A 97 7.81 -12.91 -10.01
C ARG A 97 6.80 -13.28 -8.94
N ALA A 98 6.18 -14.43 -9.10
CA ALA A 98 5.25 -14.94 -8.11
C ALA A 98 5.93 -15.07 -6.74
N GLY A 99 5.38 -14.41 -5.73
CA GLY A 99 5.93 -14.39 -4.38
C GLY A 99 6.91 -13.25 -4.07
N GLU A 100 7.27 -12.42 -5.04
CA GLU A 100 8.23 -11.31 -4.86
C GLU A 100 7.58 -9.92 -4.82
N PHE A 101 6.25 -9.86 -4.65
CA PHE A 101 5.56 -8.57 -4.48
C PHE A 101 5.81 -8.02 -3.07
N HIS A 102 6.73 -7.08 -2.96
CA HIS A 102 7.18 -6.55 -1.67
C HIS A 102 6.65 -5.15 -1.35
N TYR A 103 6.15 -4.40 -2.34
CA TYR A 103 5.75 -3.02 -2.16
C TYR A 103 4.29 -2.78 -2.53
N PHE A 104 3.45 -2.57 -1.53
CA PHE A 104 2.00 -2.34 -1.67
C PHE A 104 1.53 -0.96 -1.17
N ALA A 105 2.46 -0.01 -0.98
CA ALA A 105 2.10 1.29 -0.40
C ALA A 105 1.17 2.13 -1.29
N TYR A 106 1.22 1.94 -2.62
CA TYR A 106 0.30 2.63 -3.52
C TYR A 106 -1.14 2.12 -3.35
N SER A 107 -1.35 0.83 -3.35
CA SER A 107 -2.68 0.23 -3.17
C SER A 107 -3.22 0.42 -1.75
N ALA A 108 -2.34 0.46 -0.75
CA ALA A 108 -2.73 0.63 0.65
C ALA A 108 -3.39 1.99 0.95
N ILE A 109 -3.21 3.02 0.10
CA ILE A 109 -3.83 4.34 0.32
C ILE A 109 -5.35 4.26 0.29
N ALA A 110 -5.92 3.47 -0.62
CA ALA A 110 -7.37 3.28 -0.70
C ALA A 110 -7.92 2.65 0.59
N ASN A 111 -7.22 1.66 1.16
CA ASN A 111 -7.60 1.03 2.42
C ASN A 111 -7.54 2.00 3.62
N VAL A 112 -6.48 2.81 3.71
CA VAL A 112 -6.32 3.77 4.82
C VAL A 112 -7.39 4.86 4.76
N LEU A 113 -7.72 5.33 3.55
CA LEU A 113 -8.71 6.38 3.33
C LEU A 113 -10.14 5.84 3.28
N ASP A 114 -10.33 4.52 3.26
CA ASP A 114 -11.65 3.88 3.14
C ASP A 114 -12.38 4.28 1.86
N LEU A 115 -11.63 4.32 0.75
CA LEU A 115 -12.14 4.70 -0.56
C LEU A 115 -12.43 3.46 -1.41
N PRO A 116 -13.50 3.47 -2.20
CA PRO A 116 -13.69 2.47 -3.24
C PRO A 116 -12.58 2.58 -4.28
N ALA A 117 -12.04 1.43 -4.70
CA ALA A 117 -10.97 1.37 -5.69
C ALA A 117 -11.26 0.27 -6.70
N ALA A 118 -10.97 0.58 -7.96
CA ALA A 118 -11.03 -0.39 -9.05
C ALA A 118 -9.66 -0.45 -9.75
N VAL A 119 -9.23 -1.66 -10.08
CA VAL A 119 -7.99 -1.89 -10.82
C VAL A 119 -8.33 -2.29 -12.25
N PHE A 120 -7.69 -1.66 -13.20
CA PHE A 120 -7.83 -2.01 -14.62
C PHE A 120 -6.45 -2.13 -15.27
N PRO A 121 -6.27 -3.07 -16.20
CA PRO A 121 -5.03 -3.21 -16.92
C PRO A 121 -4.86 -2.04 -17.89
N VAL A 122 -3.66 -1.48 -17.93
CA VAL A 122 -3.27 -0.51 -18.96
C VAL A 122 -2.51 -1.29 -20.03
N PRO A 123 -2.92 -1.23 -21.31
CA PRO A 123 -2.18 -1.88 -22.37
C PRO A 123 -0.73 -1.37 -22.39
N GLN A 124 0.23 -2.27 -22.41
CA GLN A 124 1.62 -1.89 -22.59
C GLN A 124 1.75 -1.22 -23.96
N GLY A 125 2.01 0.09 -23.94
CA GLY A 125 2.46 0.80 -25.15
C GLY A 125 3.80 0.20 -25.54
N SER A 126 3.89 -0.27 -26.81
CA SER A 126 5.12 -0.78 -27.36
C SER A 126 6.30 0.12 -27.06
N ASN A 127 7.31 -0.38 -26.38
CA ASN A 127 8.66 0.19 -26.22
C ASN A 127 8.80 1.63 -25.68
N ALA A 128 7.76 2.25 -25.16
CA ALA A 128 7.86 3.62 -24.64
C ALA A 128 8.64 3.70 -23.30
N TYR A 129 8.92 2.58 -22.66
CA TYR A 129 9.61 2.51 -21.37
C TYR A 129 10.98 1.80 -21.39
N ALA A 130 11.56 1.58 -22.56
CA ALA A 130 13.01 1.35 -22.65
C ALA A 130 13.77 2.67 -22.39
N GLY A 131 13.28 3.47 -21.46
CA GLY A 131 13.90 4.71 -21.01
C GLY A 131 14.86 4.39 -19.89
N ASN A 132 16.02 4.84 -20.04
CA ASN A 132 17.15 5.03 -19.15
C ASN A 132 16.83 4.78 -17.66
N GLU A 133 16.67 3.51 -17.27
CA GLU A 133 16.43 3.12 -15.86
C GLU A 133 17.58 3.55 -14.95
N ASP A 134 18.77 3.71 -15.51
CA ASP A 134 19.96 4.20 -14.80
C ASP A 134 19.96 5.71 -14.54
N ALA A 135 19.07 6.48 -15.17
CA ALA A 135 19.13 7.94 -15.10
C ALA A 135 18.69 8.51 -13.74
N LEU A 136 17.87 7.81 -12.98
CA LEU A 136 17.33 8.31 -11.70
C LEU A 136 18.14 7.84 -10.48
N GLY A 137 19.00 6.86 -10.62
CA GLY A 137 19.74 6.25 -9.51
C GLY A 137 18.78 5.56 -8.50
N ARG A 138 19.32 4.64 -7.74
CA ARG A 138 18.57 3.95 -6.67
C ARG A 138 18.57 4.83 -5.43
N LEU A 139 17.38 5.25 -4.98
CA LEU A 139 17.21 6.23 -3.90
C LEU A 139 17.17 5.58 -2.51
N SER A 140 16.89 4.28 -2.43
CA SER A 140 16.74 3.58 -1.16
C SER A 140 17.03 2.08 -1.30
N GLU A 141 17.23 1.40 -0.17
CA GLU A 141 17.33 -0.05 -0.13
C GLU A 141 16.06 -0.74 -0.65
N MET A 142 14.88 -0.16 -0.41
CA MET A 142 13.62 -0.66 -0.94
C MET A 142 13.55 -0.55 -2.47
N ASP A 143 14.10 0.51 -3.05
CA ASP A 143 14.19 0.65 -4.52
C ASP A 143 15.05 -0.46 -5.12
N ASN A 144 16.14 -0.86 -4.44
CA ASN A 144 16.95 -1.98 -4.88
C ASN A 144 16.12 -3.27 -4.92
N VAL A 145 15.41 -3.58 -3.82
CA VAL A 145 14.57 -4.79 -3.74
C VAL A 145 13.47 -4.79 -4.81
N VAL A 146 12.84 -3.65 -5.03
CA VAL A 146 11.75 -3.51 -6.01
C VAL A 146 12.29 -3.66 -7.44
N ASN A 147 13.39 -3.02 -7.78
CA ASN A 147 13.99 -3.11 -9.11
C ASN A 147 14.52 -4.53 -9.41
N ASP A 148 15.17 -5.16 -8.42
CA ASP A 148 15.71 -6.51 -8.59
C ASP A 148 14.61 -7.58 -8.71
N SER A 149 13.38 -7.30 -8.22
CA SER A 149 12.22 -8.19 -8.35
C SER A 149 11.39 -7.95 -9.62
N CYS A 150 11.68 -6.90 -10.38
CA CYS A 150 10.99 -6.60 -11.62
C CYS A 150 11.50 -7.51 -12.74
N GLU A 151 10.61 -8.28 -13.35
CA GLU A 151 10.86 -8.97 -14.62
C GLU A 151 10.37 -8.10 -15.78
N LEU A 152 11.29 -7.70 -16.63
CA LEU A 152 11.01 -7.08 -17.91
C LEU A 152 10.78 -8.14 -18.98
#